data_a4d5d999e22261aa47e0e2a6c8cb6b60
#
_entry.id   a4d5d999e22261aa47e0e2a6c8cb6b60
#
_cell.length_a   1.000
_cell.length_b   1.000
_cell.length_c   1.000
_cell.angle_alpha   90.00
_cell.angle_beta   90.00
_cell.angle_gamma   90.00
#
_symmetry.space_group_name_H-M   'P 1'
#
loop_
_entity.id
_entity.type
_entity.pdbx_description
1 polymer ?
#
loop_
_entity_poly.entity_id
_entity_poly.type
_entity_poly.pdbx_seq_one_letter_code
_entity_poly.pdbx_strand_id
1 'polypeptide(L)'
;MSEAREVWSAGTYERLAARFAPVQEQLVNLLGVSRGDRVLDLATGTGEVAVRAARNGGVVTGIDVAEPMLAKARERAAEEGADITFDLGDVEYLPYEDACFDVIVSNFGVIFAPDHANVAAELARVSCPGARLGFTAWKPNPRLGELYRGFTEDPIEGREVYEWGREDHVEDMLGEDFELEFEDGTLWLEADSAEEIWQLFSESAPPVIALLKQLDEARREELHRAFVQLYESYRTKDGGVRAPRRYLLVLGRRK
;
A
#
# COMPACT_ATOMS: atom_id res chain seq x y z
N MET A 1 19.58 1.19 -0.60
CA MET A 1 18.93 2.43 -0.07
C MET A 1 18.87 3.43 -1.21
N SER A 2 17.92 3.39 -1.80
CA SER A 2 17.78 3.00 -3.11
C SER A 2 16.63 3.75 -3.75
N GLU A 3 16.33 3.33 -4.87
CA GLU A 3 15.34 3.83 -5.81
C GLU A 3 13.94 3.98 -5.17
N ALA A 4 13.51 3.02 -4.34
CA ALA A 4 12.26 3.12 -3.59
C ALA A 4 12.15 4.40 -2.74
N ARG A 5 13.24 4.78 -2.04
CA ARG A 5 13.27 6.00 -1.22
C ARG A 5 13.06 7.27 -2.02
N GLU A 6 13.65 7.34 -3.23
CA GLU A 6 13.48 8.50 -4.11
C GLU A 6 12.06 8.55 -4.68
N VAL A 7 11.52 7.40 -5.10
CA VAL A 7 10.17 7.29 -5.65
C VAL A 7 9.14 7.76 -4.61
N TRP A 8 9.18 7.20 -3.39
CA TRP A 8 8.18 7.49 -2.35
C TRP A 8 8.35 8.86 -1.67
N SER A 9 9.41 9.59 -1.98
CA SER A 9 9.59 11.00 -1.54
C SER A 9 8.91 12.02 -2.46
N ALA A 10 8.22 11.60 -3.52
CA ALA A 10 7.66 12.49 -4.53
C ALA A 10 6.14 12.67 -4.37
N GLY A 11 5.65 13.89 -4.63
CA GLY A 11 4.24 14.20 -4.78
C GLY A 11 3.46 14.46 -3.47
N THR A 12 2.14 14.54 -3.64
CA THR A 12 1.15 14.77 -2.56
C THR A 12 0.36 13.50 -2.30
N TYR A 13 1.05 12.44 -1.85
CA TYR A 13 0.48 11.10 -1.67
C TYR A 13 -0.80 11.08 -0.81
N GLU A 14 -0.97 12.01 0.11
CA GLU A 14 -2.13 12.08 1.01
C GLU A 14 -3.47 12.15 0.25
N ARG A 15 -3.50 12.80 -0.92
CA ARG A 15 -4.72 12.86 -1.74
C ARG A 15 -5.13 11.47 -2.25
N LEU A 16 -4.14 10.65 -2.60
CA LEU A 16 -4.39 9.26 -3.03
C LEU A 16 -4.69 8.37 -1.82
N ALA A 17 -3.92 8.50 -0.72
CA ALA A 17 -4.11 7.73 0.50
C ALA A 17 -5.50 7.92 1.11
N ALA A 18 -6.06 9.13 1.02
CA ALA A 18 -7.42 9.42 1.48
C ALA A 18 -8.50 8.58 0.76
N ARG A 19 -8.26 8.17 -0.49
CA ARG A 19 -9.18 7.29 -1.25
C ARG A 19 -9.21 5.86 -0.68
N PHE A 20 -8.20 5.48 0.10
CA PHE A 20 -8.10 4.15 0.70
C PHE A 20 -8.76 4.05 2.08
N ALA A 21 -9.29 5.15 2.62
CA ALA A 21 -9.86 5.21 3.96
C ALA A 21 -10.84 4.06 4.30
N PRO A 22 -11.79 3.66 3.42
CA PRO A 22 -12.69 2.55 3.70
C PRO A 22 -11.96 1.21 3.87
N VAL A 23 -10.91 0.98 3.07
CA VAL A 23 -10.10 -0.26 3.11
C VAL A 23 -9.23 -0.28 4.37
N GLN A 24 -8.64 0.85 4.75
CA GLN A 24 -7.85 1.00 5.96
C GLN A 24 -8.68 0.74 7.21
N GLU A 25 -9.91 1.27 7.26
CA GLU A 25 -10.85 1.05 8.36
C GLU A 25 -11.27 -0.41 8.45
N GLN A 26 -11.64 -1.02 7.31
CA GLN A 26 -11.97 -2.45 7.24
C GLN A 26 -10.84 -3.31 7.78
N LEU A 27 -9.60 -3.08 7.31
CA LEU A 27 -8.42 -3.85 7.69
C LEU A 27 -8.16 -3.78 9.21
N VAL A 28 -8.15 -2.57 9.80
CA VAL A 28 -7.93 -2.39 11.24
C VAL A 28 -9.05 -3.03 12.07
N ASN A 29 -10.30 -2.95 11.60
CA ASN A 29 -11.44 -3.57 12.28
C ASN A 29 -11.38 -5.10 12.25
N LEU A 30 -11.01 -5.70 11.11
CA LEU A 30 -10.84 -7.15 10.98
C LEU A 30 -9.70 -7.69 11.83
N LEU A 31 -8.63 -6.93 11.97
CA LEU A 31 -7.51 -7.26 12.87
C LEU A 31 -7.90 -7.18 14.35
N GLY A 32 -9.00 -6.49 14.68
CA GLY A 32 -9.52 -6.41 16.05
C GLY A 32 -8.49 -5.82 17.01
N VAL A 33 -7.75 -4.78 16.57
CA VAL A 33 -6.78 -4.10 17.43
C VAL A 33 -7.44 -3.65 18.72
N SER A 34 -6.83 -3.97 19.84
CA SER A 34 -7.34 -3.71 21.17
C SER A 34 -6.29 -3.07 22.07
N ARG A 35 -6.75 -2.60 23.24
CA ARG A 35 -5.89 -1.87 24.17
C ARG A 35 -4.69 -2.73 24.63
N GLY A 36 -3.51 -2.19 24.38
CA GLY A 36 -2.24 -2.79 24.77
C GLY A 36 -1.61 -3.72 23.74
N ASP A 37 -2.29 -4.01 22.62
CA ASP A 37 -1.66 -4.72 21.50
C ASP A 37 -0.46 -3.92 20.98
N ARG A 38 0.67 -4.58 20.82
CA ARG A 38 1.85 -4.02 20.14
C ARG A 38 1.64 -4.17 18.64
N VAL A 39 1.45 -3.04 17.96
CA VAL A 39 1.09 -2.99 16.55
C VAL A 39 2.25 -2.47 15.74
N LEU A 40 2.60 -3.17 14.66
CA LEU A 40 3.54 -2.71 13.64
C LEU A 40 2.76 -2.36 12.35
N ASP A 41 2.83 -1.10 11.91
CA ASP A 41 2.31 -0.65 10.62
C ASP A 41 3.45 -0.54 9.61
N LEU A 42 3.52 -1.51 8.69
CA LEU A 42 4.59 -1.66 7.70
C LEU A 42 4.33 -0.81 6.45
N ALA A 43 5.34 -0.08 6.02
CA ALA A 43 5.23 0.94 4.99
C ALA A 43 4.07 1.88 5.32
N THR A 44 4.15 2.48 6.50
CA THR A 44 3.08 3.25 7.15
C THR A 44 2.66 4.48 6.34
N GLY A 45 3.50 4.94 5.41
CA GLY A 45 3.25 6.11 4.58
C GLY A 45 3.00 7.34 5.44
N THR A 46 1.84 7.96 5.24
CA THR A 46 1.40 9.15 5.97
C THR A 46 0.62 8.85 7.26
N GLY A 47 0.69 7.60 7.76
CA GLY A 47 0.27 7.21 9.10
C GLY A 47 -1.24 6.95 9.30
N GLU A 48 -2.01 6.79 8.23
CA GLU A 48 -3.47 6.62 8.31
C GLU A 48 -3.89 5.38 9.09
N VAL A 49 -3.22 4.24 8.84
CA VAL A 49 -3.49 2.97 9.51
C VAL A 49 -2.97 3.02 10.95
N ALA A 50 -1.76 3.54 11.15
CA ALA A 50 -1.16 3.72 12.46
C ALA A 50 -2.08 4.50 13.42
N VAL A 51 -2.62 5.65 12.96
CA VAL A 51 -3.55 6.47 13.75
C VAL A 51 -4.84 5.71 14.08
N ARG A 52 -5.41 4.96 13.13
CA ARG A 52 -6.61 4.13 13.40
C ARG A 52 -6.34 3.06 14.44
N ALA A 53 -5.20 2.39 14.35
CA ALA A 53 -4.79 1.37 15.32
C ALA A 53 -4.57 1.98 16.72
N ALA A 54 -3.96 3.15 16.81
CA ALA A 54 -3.78 3.86 18.09
C ALA A 54 -5.10 4.30 18.71
N ARG A 55 -6.07 4.76 17.90
CA ARG A 55 -7.43 5.08 18.38
C ARG A 55 -8.15 3.89 19.01
N ASN A 56 -7.84 2.66 18.56
CA ASN A 56 -8.35 1.43 19.15
C ASN A 56 -7.57 1.01 20.40
N GLY A 57 -6.55 1.75 20.80
CA GLY A 57 -5.77 1.53 22.01
C GLY A 57 -4.49 0.70 21.80
N GLY A 58 -4.11 0.43 20.56
CA GLY A 58 -2.83 -0.20 20.23
C GLY A 58 -1.64 0.67 20.62
N VAL A 59 -0.55 0.04 21.03
CA VAL A 59 0.79 0.65 21.16
C VAL A 59 1.46 0.50 19.78
N VAL A 60 1.50 1.59 19.02
CA VAL A 60 1.76 1.53 17.58
C VAL A 60 3.17 2.00 17.24
N THR A 61 3.84 1.22 16.40
CA THR A 61 5.05 1.59 15.70
C THR A 61 4.77 1.56 14.20
N GLY A 62 5.04 2.66 13.49
CA GLY A 62 5.00 2.73 12.03
C GLY A 62 6.42 2.76 11.47
N ILE A 63 6.68 2.02 10.40
CA ILE A 63 7.97 2.03 9.71
C ILE A 63 7.78 2.35 8.23
N ASP A 64 8.67 3.18 7.67
CA ASP A 64 8.67 3.51 6.23
C ASP A 64 10.09 3.83 5.76
N VAL A 65 10.38 3.62 4.48
CA VAL A 65 11.69 3.94 3.89
C VAL A 65 11.84 5.43 3.57
N ALA A 66 10.73 6.18 3.50
CA ALA A 66 10.69 7.57 3.05
C ALA A 66 10.48 8.55 4.22
N GLU A 67 11.52 9.25 4.63
CA GLU A 67 11.42 10.27 5.70
C GLU A 67 10.36 11.36 5.44
N PRO A 68 10.12 11.84 4.20
CA PRO A 68 9.03 12.78 3.95
C PRO A 68 7.64 12.22 4.28
N MET A 69 7.40 10.91 4.11
CA MET A 69 6.18 10.24 4.52
C MET A 69 6.06 10.22 6.05
N LEU A 70 7.14 9.84 6.73
CA LEU A 70 7.17 9.80 8.20
C LEU A 70 6.99 11.19 8.83
N ALA A 71 7.51 12.26 8.20
CA ALA A 71 7.29 13.62 8.67
C ALA A 71 5.78 13.94 8.71
N LYS A 72 5.05 13.60 7.65
CA LYS A 72 3.59 13.76 7.57
C LYS A 72 2.84 12.83 8.51
N ALA A 73 3.32 11.61 8.71
CA ALA A 73 2.75 10.68 9.68
C ALA A 73 2.85 11.24 11.12
N ARG A 74 3.99 11.87 11.47
CA ARG A 74 4.18 12.53 12.77
C ARG A 74 3.25 13.75 12.94
N GLU A 75 3.11 14.56 11.88
CA GLU A 75 2.17 15.70 11.88
C GLU A 75 0.73 15.21 12.11
N ARG A 76 0.29 14.20 11.37
CA ARG A 76 -1.04 13.58 11.54
C ARG A 76 -1.24 13.02 12.94
N ALA A 77 -0.28 12.28 13.47
CA ALA A 77 -0.37 11.72 14.82
C ALA A 77 -0.50 12.82 15.87
N ALA A 78 0.26 13.91 15.73
CA ALA A 78 0.18 15.08 16.63
C ALA A 78 -1.19 15.78 16.56
N GLU A 79 -1.74 15.97 15.34
CA GLU A 79 -3.07 16.56 15.15
C GLU A 79 -4.17 15.72 15.80
N GLU A 80 -4.02 14.39 15.77
CA GLU A 80 -4.96 13.43 16.34
C GLU A 80 -4.72 13.14 17.83
N GLY A 81 -3.65 13.71 18.42
CA GLY A 81 -3.24 13.42 19.79
C GLY A 81 -2.87 11.96 20.03
N ALA A 82 -2.40 11.26 19.00
CA ALA A 82 -2.02 9.86 19.05
C ALA A 82 -0.53 9.73 19.37
N ASP A 83 -0.18 8.89 20.36
CA ASP A 83 1.19 8.56 20.71
C ASP A 83 1.65 7.36 19.86
N ILE A 84 2.44 7.62 18.82
CA ILE A 84 2.90 6.65 17.85
C ILE A 84 4.39 6.82 17.61
N THR A 85 5.15 5.74 17.66
CA THR A 85 6.55 5.75 17.24
C THR A 85 6.64 5.60 15.71
N PHE A 86 7.47 6.42 15.07
CA PHE A 86 7.73 6.31 13.62
C PHE A 86 9.21 6.16 13.35
N ASP A 87 9.58 5.02 12.76
CA ASP A 87 10.94 4.61 12.44
C ASP A 87 11.23 4.68 10.95
N LEU A 88 12.41 5.20 10.59
CA LEU A 88 12.92 5.13 9.24
C LEU A 88 13.60 3.79 9.03
N GLY A 89 13.06 2.96 8.13
CA GLY A 89 13.62 1.64 7.88
C GLY A 89 13.00 0.93 6.69
N ASP A 90 13.56 -0.23 6.36
CA ASP A 90 13.15 -1.08 5.27
C ASP A 90 12.37 -2.29 5.81
N VAL A 91 11.24 -2.60 5.19
CA VAL A 91 10.41 -3.75 5.58
C VAL A 91 11.09 -5.10 5.30
N GLU A 92 12.10 -5.11 4.44
CA GLU A 92 12.92 -6.28 4.19
C GLU A 92 13.95 -6.56 5.31
N TYR A 93 14.23 -5.57 6.16
CA TYR A 93 15.25 -5.64 7.23
C TYR A 93 14.76 -4.88 8.46
N LEU A 94 13.83 -5.45 9.20
CA LEU A 94 13.17 -4.79 10.33
C LEU A 94 14.12 -4.65 11.53
N PRO A 95 14.30 -3.45 12.10
CA PRO A 95 15.21 -3.19 13.22
C PRO A 95 14.61 -3.59 14.57
N TYR A 96 13.79 -4.64 14.61
CA TYR A 96 13.09 -5.09 15.80
C TYR A 96 13.54 -6.48 16.22
N GLU A 97 13.33 -6.80 17.49
CA GLU A 97 13.61 -8.12 18.04
C GLU A 97 12.58 -9.16 17.57
N ASP A 98 12.91 -10.44 17.72
CA ASP A 98 12.00 -11.55 17.41
C ASP A 98 10.77 -11.50 18.33
N ALA A 99 9.63 -11.89 17.80
CA ALA A 99 8.38 -12.06 18.54
C ALA A 99 7.99 -10.84 19.41
N CYS A 100 8.10 -9.61 18.86
CA CYS A 100 7.84 -8.39 19.61
C CYS A 100 6.51 -7.69 19.26
N PHE A 101 5.76 -8.16 18.24
CA PHE A 101 4.47 -7.58 17.85
C PHE A 101 3.32 -8.59 17.94
N ASP A 102 2.16 -8.09 18.41
CA ASP A 102 0.92 -8.86 18.56
C ASP A 102 0.01 -8.68 17.32
N VAL A 103 0.20 -7.57 16.59
CA VAL A 103 -0.51 -7.25 15.34
C VAL A 103 0.47 -6.64 14.36
N ILE A 104 0.46 -7.14 13.13
CA ILE A 104 1.18 -6.54 11.99
C ILE A 104 0.18 -6.15 10.92
N VAL A 105 0.30 -4.94 10.41
CA VAL A 105 -0.61 -4.41 9.40
C VAL A 105 0.14 -3.72 8.26
N SER A 106 -0.36 -3.82 7.02
CA SER A 106 0.12 -3.03 5.90
C SER A 106 -1.00 -2.77 4.89
N ASN A 107 -1.27 -1.52 4.57
CA ASN A 107 -2.29 -1.19 3.58
C ASN A 107 -1.65 -0.74 2.27
N PHE A 108 -1.58 -1.65 1.29
CA PHE A 108 -0.95 -1.45 -0.03
C PHE A 108 0.51 -0.98 0.02
N GLY A 109 1.23 -1.21 1.12
CA GLY A 109 2.60 -0.73 1.29
C GLY A 109 3.63 -1.83 1.09
N VAL A 110 3.51 -2.95 1.82
CA VAL A 110 4.47 -4.07 1.80
C VAL A 110 4.69 -4.67 0.41
N ILE A 111 3.72 -4.52 -0.48
CA ILE A 111 3.74 -5.02 -1.85
C ILE A 111 4.83 -4.39 -2.74
N PHE A 112 5.40 -3.27 -2.33
CA PHE A 112 6.44 -2.57 -3.08
C PHE A 112 7.87 -2.99 -2.68
N ALA A 113 8.01 -3.85 -1.70
CA ALA A 113 9.30 -4.43 -1.35
C ALA A 113 9.69 -5.52 -2.36
N PRO A 114 10.86 -5.44 -2.99
CA PRO A 114 11.22 -6.36 -4.08
C PRO A 114 11.59 -7.78 -3.60
N ASP A 115 12.09 -7.97 -2.39
CA ASP A 115 12.43 -9.28 -1.84
C ASP A 115 11.28 -9.85 -1.00
N HIS A 116 10.32 -10.48 -1.66
CA HIS A 116 9.15 -11.08 -1.01
C HIS A 116 9.50 -12.15 0.02
N ALA A 117 10.56 -12.93 -0.25
CA ALA A 117 10.98 -13.99 0.67
C ALA A 117 11.54 -13.39 1.97
N ASN A 118 12.32 -12.31 1.85
CA ASN A 118 12.86 -11.63 3.02
C ASN A 118 11.77 -10.92 3.83
N VAL A 119 10.81 -10.28 3.13
CA VAL A 119 9.61 -9.72 3.78
C VAL A 119 8.86 -10.79 4.57
N ALA A 120 8.59 -11.94 3.96
CA ALA A 120 7.88 -13.04 4.62
C ALA A 120 8.63 -13.54 5.86
N ALA A 121 9.95 -13.71 5.76
CA ALA A 121 10.80 -14.11 6.87
C ALA A 121 10.76 -13.07 8.02
N GLU A 122 10.82 -11.78 7.71
CA GLU A 122 10.76 -10.72 8.72
C GLU A 122 9.37 -10.64 9.38
N LEU A 123 8.28 -10.78 8.62
CA LEU A 123 6.93 -10.88 9.16
C LEU A 123 6.80 -12.02 10.18
N ALA A 124 7.30 -13.21 9.81
CA ALA A 124 7.29 -14.37 10.71
C ALA A 124 8.17 -14.15 11.95
N ARG A 125 9.36 -13.56 11.77
CA ARG A 125 10.34 -13.33 12.84
C ARG A 125 9.82 -12.38 13.92
N VAL A 126 9.26 -11.23 13.51
CA VAL A 126 8.83 -10.19 14.47
C VAL A 126 7.47 -10.48 15.09
N SER A 127 6.68 -11.41 14.52
CA SER A 127 5.38 -11.82 15.03
C SER A 127 5.49 -12.68 16.28
N CYS A 128 4.77 -12.33 17.33
CA CYS A 128 4.56 -13.22 18.47
C CYS A 128 3.79 -14.50 18.05
N PRO A 129 3.97 -15.65 18.75
CA PRO A 129 3.05 -16.77 18.56
C PRO A 129 1.59 -16.33 18.73
N GLY A 130 0.75 -16.65 17.76
CA GLY A 130 -0.66 -16.22 17.74
C GLY A 130 -0.88 -14.77 17.34
N ALA A 131 0.13 -14.02 16.91
CA ALA A 131 -0.03 -12.68 16.38
C ALA A 131 -0.96 -12.64 15.15
N ARG A 132 -1.63 -11.52 14.97
CA ARG A 132 -2.53 -11.26 13.83
C ARG A 132 -1.79 -10.46 12.78
N LEU A 133 -1.82 -10.96 11.55
CA LEU A 133 -1.29 -10.30 10.36
C LEU A 133 -2.49 -9.84 9.50
N GLY A 134 -2.40 -8.65 8.94
CA GLY A 134 -3.35 -8.21 7.93
C GLY A 134 -2.72 -7.28 6.94
N PHE A 135 -2.89 -7.56 5.66
CA PHE A 135 -2.46 -6.62 4.63
C PHE A 135 -3.38 -6.63 3.40
N THR A 136 -3.25 -5.59 2.60
CA THR A 136 -3.95 -5.48 1.33
C THR A 136 -2.96 -5.39 0.18
N ALA A 137 -3.30 -6.04 -0.94
CA ALA A 137 -2.48 -6.09 -2.14
C ALA A 137 -3.34 -5.90 -3.39
N TRP A 138 -2.83 -5.17 -4.38
CA TRP A 138 -3.54 -5.03 -5.66
C TRP A 138 -3.57 -6.36 -6.41
N LYS A 139 -4.75 -6.79 -6.84
CA LYS A 139 -4.87 -7.93 -7.76
C LYS A 139 -4.36 -7.54 -9.15
N PRO A 140 -3.78 -8.48 -9.91
CA PRO A 140 -3.31 -8.22 -11.27
C PRO A 140 -4.38 -7.54 -12.14
N ASN A 141 -4.01 -6.46 -12.80
CA ASN A 141 -4.85 -5.74 -13.75
C ASN A 141 -4.18 -5.73 -15.13
N PRO A 142 -4.55 -6.65 -16.05
CA PRO A 142 -3.92 -6.74 -17.36
C PRO A 142 -3.95 -5.45 -18.17
N ARG A 143 -5.05 -4.65 -18.05
CA ARG A 143 -5.21 -3.40 -18.80
C ARG A 143 -4.24 -2.32 -18.33
N LEU A 144 -4.01 -2.21 -17.02
CA LEU A 144 -2.98 -1.32 -16.49
C LEU A 144 -1.57 -1.82 -16.82
N GLY A 145 -1.34 -3.11 -16.71
CA GLY A 145 -0.07 -3.70 -17.12
C GLY A 145 0.25 -3.48 -18.60
N GLU A 146 -0.74 -3.56 -19.49
CA GLU A 146 -0.58 -3.24 -20.91
C GLU A 146 -0.30 -1.76 -21.13
N LEU A 147 -1.00 -0.87 -20.43
CA LEU A 147 -0.80 0.55 -20.49
C LEU A 147 0.68 0.91 -20.17
N TYR A 148 1.16 0.49 -19.00
CA TYR A 148 2.50 0.89 -18.54
C TYR A 148 3.64 0.19 -19.30
N ARG A 149 3.44 -1.04 -19.77
CA ARG A 149 4.46 -1.78 -20.57
C ARG A 149 4.89 -1.03 -21.82
N GLY A 150 4.05 -0.15 -22.36
CA GLY A 150 4.40 0.71 -23.47
C GLY A 150 5.38 1.84 -23.14
N PHE A 151 5.61 2.14 -21.84
CA PHE A 151 6.31 3.34 -21.40
C PHE A 151 7.54 3.08 -20.53
N THR A 152 7.77 1.87 -20.10
CA THR A 152 8.91 1.48 -19.28
C THR A 152 9.40 0.10 -19.68
N GLU A 153 10.73 -0.11 -19.64
CA GLU A 153 11.35 -1.42 -19.83
C GLU A 153 11.13 -2.30 -18.60
N ASP A 154 11.16 -1.67 -17.41
CA ASP A 154 10.67 -2.25 -16.17
C ASP A 154 9.27 -1.69 -15.90
N PRO A 155 8.22 -2.50 -15.94
CA PRO A 155 6.91 -2.02 -15.56
C PRO A 155 7.01 -1.49 -14.12
N ILE A 156 6.66 -0.20 -13.93
CA ILE A 156 6.69 0.52 -12.62
C ILE A 156 5.95 -0.25 -11.52
N GLU A 157 5.01 -1.01 -11.96
CA GLU A 157 4.34 -2.03 -11.21
C GLU A 157 4.83 -3.34 -11.85
N GLY A 158 6.04 -3.78 -11.48
CA GLY A 158 6.58 -5.07 -11.88
C GLY A 158 5.57 -6.16 -11.60
N ARG A 159 5.70 -7.30 -12.23
CA ARG A 159 4.91 -8.48 -11.87
C ARG A 159 4.90 -8.70 -10.36
N GLU A 160 6.00 -8.36 -9.72
CA GLU A 160 6.27 -8.53 -8.29
C GLU A 160 5.26 -7.80 -7.40
N VAL A 161 4.91 -6.53 -7.69
CA VAL A 161 3.90 -5.77 -6.90
C VAL A 161 2.53 -6.45 -6.91
N TYR A 162 2.15 -7.09 -8.02
CA TYR A 162 0.87 -7.78 -8.15
C TYR A 162 0.91 -9.25 -7.69
N GLU A 163 2.09 -9.84 -7.45
CA GLU A 163 2.20 -11.21 -6.94
C GLU A 163 1.59 -11.33 -5.54
N TRP A 164 1.77 -10.32 -4.66
CA TRP A 164 1.08 -10.26 -3.38
C TRP A 164 -0.46 -10.19 -3.48
N GLY A 165 -1.01 -9.86 -4.64
CA GLY A 165 -2.45 -9.90 -4.94
C GLY A 165 -2.96 -11.27 -5.42
N ARG A 166 -2.13 -12.31 -5.35
CA ARG A 166 -2.42 -13.70 -5.73
C ARG A 166 -2.37 -14.59 -4.50
N GLU A 167 -3.44 -15.33 -4.26
CA GLU A 167 -3.57 -16.21 -3.11
C GLU A 167 -2.49 -17.30 -3.09
N ASP A 168 -2.20 -17.91 -4.27
CA ASP A 168 -1.16 -18.95 -4.41
C ASP A 168 0.23 -18.41 -4.02
N HIS A 169 0.59 -17.21 -4.43
CA HIS A 169 1.86 -16.61 -4.06
C HIS A 169 1.94 -16.29 -2.56
N VAL A 170 0.86 -15.74 -1.98
CA VAL A 170 0.83 -15.46 -0.53
C VAL A 170 0.91 -16.73 0.29
N GLU A 171 0.23 -17.80 -0.15
CA GLU A 171 0.30 -19.12 0.49
C GLU A 171 1.71 -19.71 0.43
N ASP A 172 2.38 -19.59 -0.73
CA ASP A 172 3.77 -20.03 -0.90
C ASP A 172 4.75 -19.28 0.02
N MET A 173 4.51 -17.96 0.22
CA MET A 173 5.40 -17.12 1.04
C MET A 173 5.13 -17.23 2.54
N LEU A 174 3.87 -17.31 2.95
CA LEU A 174 3.48 -17.16 4.36
C LEU A 174 2.79 -18.38 4.95
N GLY A 175 2.32 -19.33 4.13
CA GLY A 175 1.50 -20.45 4.58
C GLY A 175 2.22 -21.44 5.52
N GLU A 176 3.56 -21.48 5.53
CA GLU A 176 4.31 -22.28 6.52
C GLU A 176 4.18 -21.67 7.92
N ASP A 177 4.24 -20.35 8.03
CA ASP A 177 4.31 -19.60 9.29
C ASP A 177 2.97 -19.08 9.80
N PHE A 178 1.98 -18.90 8.91
CA PHE A 178 0.67 -18.36 9.27
C PHE A 178 -0.47 -19.26 8.81
N GLU A 179 -1.57 -19.25 9.58
CA GLU A 179 -2.88 -19.68 9.09
C GLU A 179 -3.49 -18.49 8.35
N LEU A 180 -3.79 -18.66 7.05
CA LEU A 180 -4.19 -17.58 6.16
C LEU A 180 -5.68 -17.63 5.80
N GLU A 181 -6.29 -16.46 5.69
CA GLU A 181 -7.64 -16.23 5.16
C GLU A 181 -7.58 -15.13 4.10
N PHE A 182 -8.33 -15.28 3.01
CA PHE A 182 -8.33 -14.38 1.87
C PHE A 182 -9.73 -13.82 1.59
N GLU A 183 -9.80 -12.53 1.32
CA GLU A 183 -11.03 -11.85 0.92
C GLU A 183 -10.79 -10.96 -0.30
N ASP A 184 -11.61 -11.10 -1.33
CA ASP A 184 -11.58 -10.23 -2.51
C ASP A 184 -12.31 -8.92 -2.22
N GLY A 185 -11.63 -7.80 -2.44
CA GLY A 185 -12.21 -6.48 -2.30
C GLY A 185 -12.20 -5.69 -3.62
N THR A 186 -13.01 -4.66 -3.67
CA THR A 186 -13.02 -3.68 -4.75
C THR A 186 -13.08 -2.27 -4.19
N LEU A 187 -12.04 -1.51 -4.44
CA LEU A 187 -12.03 -0.07 -4.24
C LEU A 187 -12.54 0.59 -5.52
N TRP A 188 -13.54 1.44 -5.40
CA TRP A 188 -14.05 2.20 -6.52
C TRP A 188 -13.34 3.55 -6.61
N LEU A 189 -12.67 3.77 -7.74
CA LEU A 189 -12.09 5.05 -8.08
C LEU A 189 -13.13 5.87 -8.82
N GLU A 190 -13.69 6.86 -8.14
CA GLU A 190 -14.76 7.70 -8.64
C GLU A 190 -14.26 9.14 -8.86
N ALA A 191 -14.64 9.73 -10.00
CA ALA A 191 -14.31 11.09 -10.37
C ALA A 191 -15.33 11.64 -11.40
N ASP A 192 -15.36 12.95 -11.57
CA ASP A 192 -16.21 13.58 -12.56
C ASP A 192 -15.73 13.33 -14.00
N SER A 193 -14.44 13.02 -14.17
CA SER A 193 -13.84 12.71 -15.46
C SER A 193 -12.61 11.81 -15.36
N ALA A 194 -12.23 11.18 -16.47
CA ALA A 194 -10.97 10.45 -16.58
C ALA A 194 -9.74 11.37 -16.44
N GLU A 195 -9.87 12.63 -16.84
CA GLU A 195 -8.85 13.65 -16.67
C GLU A 195 -8.57 13.95 -15.19
N GLU A 196 -9.60 14.00 -14.35
CA GLU A 196 -9.43 14.17 -12.90
C GLU A 196 -8.68 12.98 -12.29
N ILE A 197 -8.95 11.75 -12.77
CA ILE A 197 -8.18 10.56 -12.34
C ILE A 197 -6.72 10.70 -12.78
N TRP A 198 -6.46 11.14 -14.01
CA TRP A 198 -5.10 11.40 -14.46
C TRP A 198 -4.38 12.42 -13.57
N GLN A 199 -5.01 13.54 -13.27
CA GLN A 199 -4.44 14.56 -12.39
C GLN A 199 -4.13 13.99 -11.00
N LEU A 200 -5.04 13.21 -10.44
CA LEU A 200 -4.81 12.55 -9.15
C LEU A 200 -3.56 11.67 -9.20
N PHE A 201 -3.41 10.83 -10.22
CA PHE A 201 -2.28 9.91 -10.31
C PHE A 201 -0.97 10.61 -10.67
N SER A 202 -1.00 11.54 -11.62
CA SER A 202 0.21 12.27 -12.05
C SER A 202 0.77 13.21 -10.98
N GLU A 203 -0.06 13.66 -10.02
CA GLU A 203 0.35 14.53 -8.92
C GLU A 203 0.55 13.80 -7.60
N SER A 204 -0.08 12.63 -7.40
CA SER A 204 -0.18 12.00 -6.07
C SER A 204 0.26 10.54 -6.02
N ALA A 205 0.53 9.89 -7.16
CA ALA A 205 1.02 8.51 -7.20
C ALA A 205 2.54 8.50 -7.44
N PRO A 206 3.38 8.25 -6.42
CA PRO A 206 4.82 8.33 -6.55
C PRO A 206 5.41 7.51 -7.71
N PRO A 207 4.97 6.27 -7.99
CA PRO A 207 5.46 5.53 -9.15
C PRO A 207 5.15 6.22 -10.50
N VAL A 208 3.96 6.81 -10.65
CA VAL A 208 3.58 7.54 -11.87
C VAL A 208 4.40 8.81 -12.03
N ILE A 209 4.63 9.53 -10.93
CA ILE A 209 5.47 10.74 -10.91
C ILE A 209 6.91 10.39 -11.31
N ALA A 210 7.45 9.28 -10.80
CA ALA A 210 8.79 8.80 -11.15
C ALA A 210 8.89 8.46 -12.64
N LEU A 211 7.88 7.74 -13.19
CA LEU A 211 7.80 7.47 -14.62
C LEU A 211 7.78 8.75 -15.46
N LEU A 212 6.91 9.68 -15.12
CA LEU A 212 6.79 10.94 -15.85
C LEU A 212 8.11 11.74 -15.89
N LYS A 213 8.94 11.63 -14.86
CA LYS A 213 10.27 12.27 -14.85
C LYS A 213 11.25 11.64 -15.86
N GLN A 214 11.10 10.35 -16.16
CA GLN A 214 11.97 9.62 -17.08
C GLN A 214 11.56 9.81 -18.56
N LEU A 215 10.30 10.17 -18.81
CA LEU A 215 9.76 10.35 -20.17
C LEU A 215 10.03 11.75 -20.71
N ASP A 216 10.28 11.84 -22.02
CA ASP A 216 10.24 13.12 -22.75
C ASP A 216 8.79 13.64 -22.89
N GLU A 217 8.64 14.86 -23.39
CA GLU A 217 7.33 15.54 -23.49
C GLU A 217 6.34 14.76 -24.37
N ALA A 218 6.80 14.26 -25.52
CA ALA A 218 5.94 13.51 -26.45
C ALA A 218 5.44 12.20 -25.84
N ARG A 219 6.29 11.49 -25.11
CA ARG A 219 5.95 10.25 -24.41
C ARG A 219 5.04 10.51 -23.19
N ARG A 220 5.22 11.64 -22.49
CA ARG A 220 4.27 12.04 -21.42
C ARG A 220 2.87 12.28 -21.95
N GLU A 221 2.74 12.99 -23.09
CA GLU A 221 1.45 13.20 -23.74
C GLU A 221 0.82 11.90 -24.24
N GLU A 222 1.65 10.96 -24.73
CA GLU A 222 1.17 9.64 -25.16
C GLU A 222 0.63 8.84 -23.96
N LEU A 223 1.36 8.80 -22.85
CA LEU A 223 0.92 8.15 -21.61
C LEU A 223 -0.38 8.79 -21.09
N HIS A 224 -0.44 10.10 -21.04
CA HIS A 224 -1.64 10.84 -20.62
C HIS A 224 -2.85 10.42 -21.46
N ARG A 225 -2.75 10.47 -22.78
CA ARG A 225 -3.85 10.08 -23.68
C ARG A 225 -4.27 8.62 -23.50
N ALA A 226 -3.31 7.71 -23.40
CA ALA A 226 -3.59 6.30 -23.21
C ALA A 226 -4.25 6.02 -21.83
N PHE A 227 -3.80 6.70 -20.78
CA PHE A 227 -4.38 6.61 -19.44
C PHE A 227 -5.83 7.14 -19.44
N VAL A 228 -6.07 8.34 -19.97
CA VAL A 228 -7.41 8.91 -20.05
C VAL A 228 -8.33 8.02 -20.87
N GLN A 229 -7.87 7.50 -22.01
CA GLN A 229 -8.65 6.56 -22.83
C GLN A 229 -9.03 5.28 -22.06
N LEU A 230 -8.11 4.74 -21.26
CA LEU A 230 -8.40 3.59 -20.42
C LEU A 230 -9.53 3.90 -19.43
N TYR A 231 -9.44 5.01 -18.71
CA TYR A 231 -10.44 5.38 -17.70
C TYR A 231 -11.77 5.86 -18.30
N GLU A 232 -11.79 6.45 -19.50
CA GLU A 232 -13.02 6.74 -20.25
C GLU A 232 -13.86 5.48 -20.51
N SER A 233 -13.24 4.32 -20.61
CA SER A 233 -13.98 3.05 -20.75
C SER A 233 -14.82 2.67 -19.51
N TYR A 234 -14.63 3.37 -18.39
CA TYR A 234 -15.40 3.21 -17.15
C TYR A 234 -16.39 4.36 -16.93
N ARG A 235 -16.69 5.14 -17.98
CA ARG A 235 -17.66 6.22 -17.90
C ARG A 235 -19.04 5.69 -17.53
N THR A 236 -19.68 6.37 -16.60
CA THR A 236 -21.02 6.06 -16.12
C THR A 236 -22.10 6.80 -16.92
N LYS A 237 -23.36 6.40 -16.77
CA LYS A 237 -24.48 7.01 -17.53
C LYS A 237 -24.74 8.47 -17.15
N ASP A 238 -24.38 8.88 -15.96
CA ASP A 238 -24.49 10.24 -15.42
C ASP A 238 -23.28 11.14 -15.76
N GLY A 239 -22.31 10.58 -16.51
CA GLY A 239 -21.21 11.33 -17.08
C GLY A 239 -19.90 11.28 -16.31
N GLY A 240 -19.90 10.77 -15.07
CA GLY A 240 -18.68 10.54 -14.28
C GLY A 240 -17.94 9.29 -14.71
N VAL A 241 -16.86 8.97 -14.00
CA VAL A 241 -16.07 7.75 -14.18
C VAL A 241 -16.08 6.96 -12.87
N ARG A 242 -16.30 5.64 -12.97
CA ARG A 242 -16.26 4.72 -11.83
C ARG A 242 -15.48 3.47 -12.20
N ALA A 243 -14.19 3.47 -11.87
CA ALA A 243 -13.27 2.40 -12.22
C ALA A 243 -13.00 1.47 -11.04
N PRO A 244 -13.09 0.14 -11.22
CA PRO A 244 -12.79 -0.81 -10.16
C PRO A 244 -11.27 -0.99 -10.00
N ARG A 245 -10.80 -0.93 -8.76
CA ARG A 245 -9.46 -1.37 -8.36
C ARG A 245 -9.64 -2.57 -7.43
N ARG A 246 -9.41 -3.76 -7.97
CA ARG A 246 -9.54 -5.00 -7.21
C ARG A 246 -8.32 -5.21 -6.34
N TYR A 247 -8.55 -5.67 -5.12
CA TYR A 247 -7.49 -6.02 -4.17
C TYR A 247 -7.79 -7.34 -3.48
N LEU A 248 -6.73 -7.99 -3.01
CA LEU A 248 -6.78 -9.08 -2.06
C LEU A 248 -6.58 -8.49 -0.66
N LEU A 249 -7.44 -8.84 0.27
CA LEU A 249 -7.25 -8.64 1.68
C LEU A 249 -6.80 -9.97 2.27
N VAL A 250 -5.66 -9.96 2.91
CA VAL A 250 -5.05 -11.13 3.54
C VAL A 250 -5.11 -10.96 5.04
N LEU A 251 -5.65 -11.96 5.73
CA LEU A 251 -5.57 -12.09 7.18
C LEU A 251 -4.74 -13.32 7.52
N GLY A 252 -3.91 -13.21 8.52
CA GLY A 252 -3.04 -14.29 8.98
C GLY A 252 -3.02 -14.40 10.49
N ARG A 253 -2.85 -15.63 10.98
CA ARG A 253 -2.58 -15.89 12.39
C ARG A 253 -1.28 -16.67 12.51
N ARG A 254 -0.31 -16.12 13.26
CA ARG A 254 0.99 -16.76 13.50
C ARG A 254 0.80 -18.10 14.21
N LYS A 255 1.37 -19.16 13.64
CA LYS A 255 1.34 -20.53 14.20
C LYS A 255 2.18 -20.68 15.45
#